data_6b2425e0c2f694d6aa1a3dd3be2b1877
#
_entry.id   6b2425e0c2f694d6aa1a3dd3be2b1877
#
_cell.length_a   1.000
_cell.length_b   1.000
_cell.length_c   1.000
_cell.angle_alpha   90.00
_cell.angle_beta   90.00
_cell.angle_gamma   90.00
#
_symmetry.space_group_name_H-M   'P 1'
#
loop_
_entity.id
_entity.type
_entity.pdbx_description
1 polymer ?
#
loop_
_entity_poly.entity_id
_entity_poly.type
_entity_poly.pdbx_seq_one_letter_code
_entity_poly.pdbx_strand_id
1 'polypeptide(L)'
;EIAGSDWSSDVCSSDLREKGEPHMIISINEMSEIPIYQQIRNQIVQGISDGRLSPGEQLPTVRGLAEEIGINSMTVNKAYSLLKQEGYIFADRRSGARVRKEFAVTKELSEKSKELLQQIISEAKVSGMTKKEFFEICGKLYE
;
A
#
# COMPACT_ATOMS: atom_id res chain seq x y z
N GLU A 1 -4.39 -3.31 35.59
CA GLU A 1 -4.04 -3.34 34.99
C GLU A 1 -3.71 -3.30 34.48
N ILE A 2 -3.97 -3.22 34.27
CA ILE A 2 -3.57 -3.33 33.53
C ILE A 2 -3.24 -3.12 33.00
N ALA A 3 -3.53 -2.84 33.09
CA ALA A 3 -3.16 -2.80 32.36
C ALA A 3 -2.87 -2.79 31.87
N GLY A 4 -3.14 -2.58 31.95
CA GLY A 4 -2.97 -2.72 31.24
C GLY A 4 -2.97 -2.82 30.80
N SER A 5 -3.19 -2.67 30.81
CA SER A 5 -3.18 -2.94 30.18
C SER A 5 -3.27 -3.16 29.66
N ASP A 6 -3.84 -3.09 29.74
CA ASP A 6 -3.86 -3.39 29.06
C ASP A 6 -3.72 -3.26 28.23
N TRP A 7 -4.11 -2.68 28.10
CA TRP A 7 -3.85 -2.67 27.03
C TRP A 7 -3.35 -3.58 26.51
N SER A 8 -3.08 -3.95 27.14
CA SER A 8 -2.52 -4.77 26.73
C SER A 8 -2.92 -5.60 26.42
N SER A 9 -3.55 -5.54 26.99
CA SER A 9 -3.79 -6.57 26.67
C SER A 9 -3.87 -6.82 25.52
N ASP A 10 -3.55 -6.38 25.15
CA ASP A 10 -3.40 -6.67 23.96
C ASP A 10 -3.42 -8.06 23.50
N VAL A 11 -3.39 -8.92 24.22
CA VAL A 11 -3.39 -10.34 23.92
C VAL A 11 -4.69 -10.80 23.29
N CYS A 12 -5.78 -10.28 23.74
CA CYS A 12 -7.10 -10.57 23.17
C CYS A 12 -7.28 -10.04 21.76
N SER A 13 -6.52 -9.06 21.38
CA SER A 13 -6.66 -8.46 20.06
C SER A 13 -6.13 -9.36 18.94
N SER A 14 -5.23 -10.28 19.22
CA SER A 14 -4.75 -11.22 18.20
C SER A 14 -5.84 -12.23 17.79
N ASP A 15 -6.67 -12.67 18.70
CA ASP A 15 -7.77 -13.58 18.40
C ASP A 15 -8.87 -12.92 17.57
N LEU A 16 -9.12 -11.65 17.81
CA LEU A 16 -10.07 -10.87 17.03
C LEU A 16 -9.60 -10.66 15.60
N ARG A 17 -8.29 -10.57 15.41
CA ARG A 17 -7.69 -10.41 14.09
C ARG A 17 -7.85 -11.65 13.22
N GLU A 18 -7.86 -12.83 13.81
CA GLU A 18 -8.08 -14.08 13.08
C GLU A 18 -9.46 -14.16 12.43
N LYS A 19 -10.39 -13.32 12.84
CA LYS A 19 -11.74 -13.29 12.31
C LYS A 19 -11.92 -12.40 11.08
N GLY A 20 -10.83 -12.03 10.40
CA GLY A 20 -10.90 -11.34 9.12
C GLY A 20 -10.70 -9.84 9.18
N GLU A 21 -10.15 -9.30 10.26
CA GLU A 21 -9.72 -7.92 10.26
C GLU A 21 -8.46 -7.75 9.41
N PRO A 22 -8.40 -6.68 8.64
CA PRO A 22 -7.25 -6.46 7.77
C PRO A 22 -5.96 -6.25 8.57
N HIS A 23 -4.98 -7.07 8.31
CA HIS A 23 -3.66 -7.03 8.94
C HIS A 23 -2.68 -6.12 8.20
N MET A 24 -3.16 -5.00 7.73
CA MET A 24 -2.29 -4.09 7.01
C MET A 24 -1.63 -3.11 7.96
N ILE A 25 -0.32 -3.21 8.09
CA ILE A 25 0.47 -2.24 8.83
C ILE A 25 0.97 -1.21 7.83
N ILE A 26 0.50 0.02 7.95
CA ILE A 26 0.98 1.15 7.15
C ILE A 26 1.89 2.02 8.01
N SER A 27 3.11 2.23 7.53
CA SER A 27 4.08 3.10 8.18
C SER A 27 4.20 4.39 7.38
N ILE A 28 4.02 5.52 8.05
CA ILE A 28 4.16 6.83 7.44
C ILE A 28 5.50 7.44 7.81
N ASN A 29 6.22 7.90 6.80
CA ASN A 29 7.44 8.66 7.00
C ASN A 29 7.16 10.13 6.68
N GLU A 30 7.01 10.93 7.74
CA GLU A 30 6.71 12.37 7.60
C GLU A 30 7.89 13.18 7.05
N MET A 31 9.09 12.61 7.14
CA MET A 31 10.31 13.24 6.62
C MET A 31 10.57 12.93 5.15
N SER A 32 9.73 12.08 4.55
CA SER A 32 9.85 11.72 3.14
C SER A 32 9.30 12.84 2.25
N GLU A 33 9.94 13.05 1.11
CA GLU A 33 9.44 13.98 0.08
C GLU A 33 8.19 13.43 -0.62
N ILE A 34 7.89 12.13 -0.44
CA ILE A 34 6.71 11.50 -1.01
C ILE A 34 5.48 11.89 -0.18
N PRO A 35 4.44 12.47 -0.80
CA PRO A 35 3.21 12.83 -0.09
C PRO A 35 2.60 11.62 0.64
N ILE A 36 2.02 11.86 1.81
CA ILE A 36 1.47 10.80 2.66
C ILE A 36 0.44 9.94 1.92
N TYR A 37 -0.46 10.54 1.15
CA TYR A 37 -1.46 9.76 0.39
C TYR A 37 -0.80 8.81 -0.61
N GLN A 38 0.34 9.20 -1.16
CA GLN A 38 1.08 8.37 -2.10
C GLN A 38 1.84 7.26 -1.39
N GLN A 39 2.35 7.52 -0.19
CA GLN A 39 2.95 6.48 0.65
C GLN A 39 1.91 5.39 0.99
N ILE A 40 0.70 5.79 1.36
CA ILE A 40 -0.40 4.86 1.64
C ILE A 40 -0.72 4.04 0.39
N ARG A 41 -0.90 4.70 -0.74
CA ARG A 41 -1.18 4.05 -2.02
C ARG A 41 -0.11 3.02 -2.36
N ASN A 42 1.16 3.40 -2.27
CA ASN A 42 2.28 2.53 -2.62
C ASN A 42 2.36 1.30 -1.71
N GLN A 43 2.14 1.47 -0.41
CA GLN A 43 2.16 0.35 0.54
C GLN A 43 1.00 -0.62 0.32
N ILE A 44 -0.18 -0.13 -0.06
CA ILE A 44 -1.30 -0.99 -0.40
C ILE A 44 -1.00 -1.79 -1.67
N VAL A 45 -0.49 -1.16 -2.71
CA VAL A 45 -0.11 -1.85 -3.96
C VAL A 45 0.96 -2.90 -3.68
N GLN A 46 1.95 -2.56 -2.87
CA GLN A 46 2.99 -3.49 -2.47
C GLN A 46 2.41 -4.67 -1.68
N GLY A 47 1.49 -4.40 -0.74
CA GLY A 47 0.81 -5.45 0.01
C GLY A 47 0.03 -6.42 -0.87
N ILE A 48 -0.59 -5.90 -1.93
CA ILE A 48 -1.28 -6.72 -2.94
C ILE A 48 -0.25 -7.56 -3.72
N SER A 49 0.85 -6.93 -4.13
CA SER A 49 1.92 -7.60 -4.89
C SER A 49 2.57 -8.73 -4.11
N ASP A 50 2.84 -8.50 -2.83
CA ASP A 50 3.52 -9.47 -1.95
C ASP A 50 2.57 -10.54 -1.41
N GLY A 51 1.28 -10.44 -1.71
CA GLY A 51 0.26 -11.36 -1.20
C GLY A 51 -0.14 -11.12 0.25
N ARG A 52 0.34 -10.06 0.89
CA ARG A 52 -0.09 -9.67 2.25
C ARG A 52 -1.53 -9.22 2.29
N LEU A 53 -2.01 -8.67 1.18
CA LEU A 53 -3.42 -8.34 0.97
C LEU A 53 -3.98 -9.31 -0.07
N SER A 54 -4.89 -10.15 0.37
CA SER A 54 -5.49 -11.17 -0.49
C SER A 54 -6.52 -10.57 -1.45
N PRO A 55 -6.72 -11.19 -2.63
CA PRO A 55 -7.79 -10.75 -3.53
C PRO A 55 -9.16 -10.81 -2.82
N GLY A 56 -9.90 -9.72 -2.92
CA GLY A 56 -11.22 -9.60 -2.28
C GLY A 56 -11.17 -9.24 -0.80
N GLU A 57 -9.98 -9.10 -0.23
CA GLU A 57 -9.84 -8.74 1.18
C GLU A 57 -10.39 -7.34 1.46
N GLN A 58 -11.05 -7.21 2.60
CA GLN A 58 -11.59 -5.94 3.05
C GLN A 58 -10.48 -5.06 3.61
N LEU A 59 -10.43 -3.82 3.15
CA LEU A 59 -9.52 -2.82 3.68
C LEU A 59 -10.18 -2.08 4.85
N PRO A 60 -9.38 -1.47 5.74
CA PRO A 60 -9.92 -0.61 6.78
C PRO A 60 -10.74 0.53 6.17
N THR A 61 -11.71 1.03 6.92
CA THR A 61 -12.43 2.22 6.49
C THR A 61 -11.48 3.42 6.46
N VAL A 62 -11.83 4.43 5.65
CA VAL A 62 -11.04 5.67 5.58
C VAL A 62 -10.82 6.26 6.98
N ARG A 63 -11.89 6.34 7.77
CA ARG A 63 -11.81 6.87 9.13
C ARG A 63 -10.97 5.96 10.05
N GLY A 64 -11.19 4.66 9.99
CA GLY A 64 -10.46 3.69 10.80
C GLY A 64 -8.97 3.73 10.53
N LEU A 65 -8.58 3.74 9.28
CA LEU A 65 -7.16 3.82 8.90
C LEU A 65 -6.56 5.17 9.32
N ALA A 66 -7.29 6.27 9.13
CA ALA A 66 -6.83 7.60 9.53
C ALA A 66 -6.58 7.68 11.05
N GLU A 67 -7.45 7.09 11.85
CA GLU A 67 -7.28 7.02 13.31
C GLU A 67 -6.10 6.14 13.70
N GLU A 68 -5.95 5.00 13.04
CA GLU A 68 -4.88 4.04 13.32
C GLU A 68 -3.49 4.64 13.08
N ILE A 69 -3.31 5.34 11.98
CA ILE A 69 -2.01 5.92 11.62
C ILE A 69 -1.86 7.39 12.02
N GLY A 70 -2.89 7.98 12.63
CA GLY A 70 -2.82 9.33 13.18
C GLY A 70 -2.77 10.46 12.18
N ILE A 71 -3.45 10.33 11.04
CA ILE A 71 -3.49 11.35 9.98
C ILE A 71 -4.92 11.78 9.65
N ASN A 72 -5.02 12.81 8.83
CA ASN A 72 -6.32 13.32 8.37
C ASN A 72 -7.02 12.30 7.47
N SER A 73 -8.31 12.05 7.72
CA SER A 73 -9.13 11.15 6.91
C SER A 73 -9.22 11.55 5.43
N MET A 74 -9.11 12.82 5.13
CA MET A 74 -9.10 13.29 3.73
C MET A 74 -7.86 12.80 2.98
N THR A 75 -6.73 12.69 3.65
CA THR A 75 -5.50 12.16 3.05
C THR A 75 -5.67 10.67 2.73
N VAL A 76 -6.26 9.90 3.64
CA VAL A 76 -6.58 8.48 3.39
C VAL A 76 -7.60 8.35 2.26
N ASN A 77 -8.62 9.21 2.26
CA ASN A 77 -9.63 9.20 1.21
C ASN A 77 -9.02 9.48 -0.18
N LYS A 78 -8.06 10.39 -0.24
CA LYS A 78 -7.32 10.67 -1.48
C LYS A 78 -6.56 9.45 -1.97
N ALA A 79 -5.88 8.74 -1.06
CA ALA A 79 -5.16 7.52 -1.39
C ALA A 79 -6.12 6.43 -1.92
N TYR A 80 -7.24 6.23 -1.24
CA TYR A 80 -8.25 5.24 -1.65
C TYR A 80 -8.90 5.61 -2.99
N SER A 81 -9.17 6.89 -3.21
CA SER A 81 -9.72 7.36 -4.49
C SER A 81 -8.76 7.07 -5.65
N LEU A 82 -7.47 7.30 -5.42
CA LEU A 82 -6.44 7.00 -6.41
C LEU A 82 -6.35 5.49 -6.70
N LEU A 83 -6.39 4.66 -5.65
CA LEU A 83 -6.38 3.20 -5.79
C LEU A 83 -7.61 2.68 -6.56
N LYS A 84 -8.79 3.28 -6.32
CA LYS A 84 -10.01 2.95 -7.06
C LYS A 84 -9.88 3.33 -8.53
N GLN A 85 -9.36 4.52 -8.80
CA GLN A 85 -9.14 5.00 -10.16
C GLN A 85 -8.16 4.12 -10.92
N GLU A 86 -7.11 3.65 -10.25
CA GLU A 86 -6.09 2.77 -10.83
C GLU A 86 -6.55 1.31 -10.93
N GLY A 87 -7.67 0.97 -10.30
CA GLY A 87 -8.26 -0.37 -10.40
C GLY A 87 -7.74 -1.40 -9.42
N TYR A 88 -7.01 -1.01 -8.39
CA TYR A 88 -6.50 -1.93 -7.36
C TYR A 88 -7.56 -2.30 -6.33
N ILE A 89 -8.46 -1.38 -6.02
CA ILE A 89 -9.54 -1.59 -5.07
C ILE A 89 -10.88 -1.16 -5.67
N PHE A 90 -11.96 -1.60 -5.03
CA PHE A 90 -13.31 -1.15 -5.39
C PHE A 90 -14.11 -0.84 -4.13
N ALA A 91 -15.15 -0.02 -4.28
CA ALA A 91 -16.04 0.29 -3.17
C ALA A 91 -17.15 -0.76 -3.10
N ASP A 92 -17.31 -1.34 -1.91
CA ASP A 92 -18.42 -2.23 -1.60
C ASP A 92 -19.36 -1.47 -0.66
N ARG A 93 -20.64 -1.44 -1.00
CA ARG A 93 -21.65 -0.72 -0.19
C ARG A 93 -21.75 -1.24 1.24
N ARG A 94 -21.51 -2.53 1.44
CA ARG A 94 -21.66 -3.17 2.75
C ARG A 94 -20.42 -3.12 3.61
N SER A 95 -19.25 -3.24 2.99
CA SER A 95 -18.00 -3.44 3.70
C SER A 95 -16.94 -2.38 3.40
N GLY A 96 -17.29 -1.32 2.66
CA GLY A 96 -16.34 -0.25 2.32
C GLY A 96 -15.42 -0.62 1.16
N ALA A 97 -14.13 -0.43 1.32
CA ALA A 97 -13.16 -0.72 0.26
C ALA A 97 -12.66 -2.17 0.34
N ARG A 98 -12.54 -2.80 -0.81
CA ARG A 98 -11.99 -4.16 -0.95
C ARG A 98 -10.96 -4.23 -2.04
N VAL A 99 -9.98 -5.10 -1.87
CA VAL A 99 -9.01 -5.42 -2.91
C VAL A 99 -9.73 -6.12 -4.07
N ARG A 100 -9.39 -5.76 -5.29
CA ARG A 100 -9.95 -6.41 -6.48
C ARG A 100 -9.61 -7.91 -6.46
N LYS A 101 -10.57 -8.72 -6.88
CA LYS A 101 -10.38 -10.18 -6.93
C LYS A 101 -9.55 -10.58 -8.14
N GLU A 102 -9.69 -9.86 -9.23
CA GLU A 102 -9.02 -10.16 -10.48
C GLU A 102 -8.40 -8.89 -11.05
N PHE A 103 -7.19 -9.01 -11.50
CA PHE A 103 -6.49 -7.94 -12.22
C PHE A 103 -6.32 -8.34 -13.67
N ALA A 104 -6.55 -7.40 -14.57
CA ALA A 104 -6.31 -7.65 -15.97
C ALA A 104 -4.81 -7.92 -16.19
N VAL A 105 -4.49 -9.09 -16.72
CA VAL A 105 -3.11 -9.46 -17.04
C VAL A 105 -2.74 -8.81 -18.36
N THR A 106 -2.37 -7.55 -18.33
CA THR A 106 -1.98 -6.81 -19.53
C THR A 106 -0.53 -7.04 -19.93
N LYS A 107 0.30 -7.45 -18.97
CA LYS A 107 1.76 -7.56 -19.14
C LYS A 107 2.39 -6.24 -19.62
N GLU A 108 1.74 -5.14 -19.32
CA GLU A 108 2.19 -3.81 -19.72
C GLU A 108 2.09 -2.85 -18.56
N LEU A 109 3.02 -1.94 -18.50
CA LEU A 109 2.99 -0.83 -17.56
C LEU A 109 2.11 0.29 -18.11
N SER A 110 1.43 1.00 -17.23
CA SER A 110 0.71 2.21 -17.61
C SER A 110 1.69 3.25 -18.15
N GLU A 111 1.21 4.18 -18.96
CA GLU A 111 2.06 5.26 -19.49
C GLU A 111 2.73 6.05 -18.37
N LYS A 112 1.99 6.34 -17.30
CA LYS A 112 2.53 7.01 -16.12
C LYS A 112 3.68 6.22 -15.50
N SER A 113 3.55 4.90 -15.40
CA SER A 113 4.61 4.03 -14.86
C SER A 113 5.83 4.00 -15.77
N LYS A 114 5.61 4.02 -17.09
CA LYS A 114 6.70 4.09 -18.05
C LYS A 114 7.48 5.40 -17.95
N GLU A 115 6.78 6.52 -17.76
CA GLU A 115 7.41 7.82 -17.56
C GLU A 115 8.27 7.85 -16.30
N LEU A 116 7.76 7.32 -15.18
CA LEU A 116 8.53 7.21 -13.95
C LEU A 116 9.76 6.33 -14.13
N LEU A 117 9.60 5.20 -14.80
CA LEU A 117 10.72 4.31 -15.10
C LEU A 117 11.78 5.03 -15.96
N GLN A 118 11.34 5.83 -16.93
CA GLN A 118 12.24 6.62 -17.77
C GLN A 118 13.05 7.62 -16.95
N GLN A 119 12.42 8.26 -15.97
CA GLN A 119 13.11 9.16 -15.05
C GLN A 119 14.20 8.44 -14.26
N ILE A 120 13.84 7.30 -13.66
CA ILE A 120 14.77 6.47 -12.88
C ILE A 120 15.97 6.04 -13.75
N ILE A 121 15.70 5.61 -14.98
CA ILE A 121 16.77 5.23 -15.92
C ILE A 121 17.67 6.41 -16.24
N SER A 122 17.10 7.60 -16.38
CA SER A 122 17.88 8.82 -16.65
C SER A 122 18.80 9.16 -15.48
N GLU A 123 18.29 9.07 -14.26
CA GLU A 123 19.10 9.30 -13.04
C GLU A 123 20.22 8.28 -12.93
N ALA A 124 19.93 7.02 -13.20
CA ALA A 124 20.95 5.96 -13.18
C ALA A 124 22.06 6.24 -14.20
N LYS A 125 21.70 6.72 -15.39
CA LYS A 125 22.70 7.06 -16.42
C LYS A 125 23.56 8.25 -16.00
N VAL A 126 22.95 9.28 -15.41
CA VAL A 126 23.68 10.47 -14.94
C VAL A 126 24.65 10.10 -13.81
N SER A 127 24.27 9.16 -12.95
CA SER A 127 25.16 8.68 -11.88
C SER A 127 26.26 7.74 -12.36
N GLY A 128 26.32 7.44 -13.66
CA GLY A 128 27.35 6.58 -14.24
C GLY A 128 27.09 5.08 -14.09
N MET A 129 25.88 4.72 -13.71
CA MET A 129 25.51 3.31 -13.56
C MET A 129 25.41 2.62 -14.91
N THR A 130 26.01 1.43 -15.01
CA THR A 130 25.90 0.61 -16.22
C THR A 130 24.55 -0.09 -16.30
N LYS A 131 24.17 -0.50 -17.49
CA LYS A 131 22.93 -1.25 -17.72
C LYS A 131 22.89 -2.51 -16.85
N LYS A 132 24.02 -3.21 -16.71
CA LYS A 132 24.10 -4.45 -15.93
C LYS A 132 23.81 -4.18 -14.45
N GLU A 133 24.45 -3.17 -13.89
CA GLU A 133 24.26 -2.77 -12.49
C GLU A 133 22.80 -2.37 -12.22
N PHE A 134 22.21 -1.62 -13.15
CA PHE A 134 20.80 -1.23 -13.04
C PHE A 134 19.87 -2.45 -13.01
N PHE A 135 20.09 -3.41 -13.91
CA PHE A 135 19.29 -4.62 -13.93
C PHE A 135 19.49 -5.52 -12.71
N GLU A 136 20.69 -5.53 -12.13
CA GLU A 136 20.93 -6.25 -10.88
C GLU A 136 20.10 -5.67 -9.73
N ILE A 137 20.01 -4.34 -9.64
CA ILE A 137 19.17 -3.67 -8.65
C ILE A 137 17.71 -4.00 -8.89
N CYS A 138 17.25 -3.90 -10.13
CA CYS A 138 15.86 -4.23 -10.46
C CYS A 138 15.53 -5.68 -10.09
N GLY A 139 16.44 -6.61 -10.37
CA GLY A 139 16.25 -8.02 -10.02
C GLY A 139 16.08 -8.23 -8.53
N LYS A 140 16.93 -7.59 -7.72
CA LYS A 140 16.84 -7.69 -6.26
C LYS A 140 15.54 -7.09 -5.69
N LEU A 141 15.02 -6.06 -6.34
CA LEU A 141 13.76 -5.43 -5.91
C LEU A 141 12.53 -6.21 -6.36
N TYR A 142 12.68 -7.07 -7.36
CA TYR A 142 11.59 -7.87 -7.90
C TYR A 142 11.34 -9.15 -7.10
N GLU A 143 12.32 -9.62 -6.37
CA GLU A 143 12.22 -10.82 -5.51
C GLU A 143 11.52 -10.51 -4.20
#